data_fddab29349020c97e0f5aa41b7d775f7
#
_entry.id   fddab29349020c97e0f5aa41b7d775f7
#
_cell.length_a   1.000
_cell.length_b   1.000
_cell.length_c   1.000
_cell.angle_alpha   90.00
_cell.angle_beta   90.00
_cell.angle_gamma   90.00
#
_symmetry.space_group_name_H-M   'P 1'
#
loop_
_entity.id
_entity.type
_entity.pdbx_description
1 polymer ?
#
loop_
_entity_poly.entity_id
_entity_poly.type
_entity_poly.pdbx_seq_one_letter_code
_entity_poly.pdbx_strand_id
1 'polypeptide(L)'
;MKKVLKWTAYVLGSLILFIMLASWYFSSKFNKEFEKVIDYTPDAIIIPTDSASVDRGRVLSVSCRSCHSVDLGGKVFFNDPSIGTLPASNLTRDKGSETEHYTDQDFVKAIRHGLNKSGNKLMIMPCKSYSHMSDADLGSLIAFLNTLPKVERTFDKRKFTFMSQVMAGAGLFGDMFHYDLIDHDNVKNIPSVIVGNTVEYGSYLAHVQGCNDCHKKDFKGGKSPDPVSPPVPDISQTGSVGKWTSEQFIQTFRTGSTPEGKVLNGEFMPFSGLAAHTDQEITAVYNYIKSLK
;
A
#
# COMPACT_ATOMS: atom_id res chain seq x y z
N MET A 1 -43.29 40.09 2.51
CA MET A 1 -42.15 39.88 1.63
C MET A 1 -40.81 40.31 2.26
N LYS A 2 -40.56 41.56 2.70
CA LYS A 2 -39.27 42.01 3.26
C LYS A 2 -38.75 41.20 4.47
N LYS A 3 -39.66 40.78 5.40
CA LYS A 3 -39.27 39.95 6.56
C LYS A 3 -38.78 38.54 6.15
N VAL A 4 -39.51 37.91 5.21
CA VAL A 4 -39.11 36.56 4.70
C VAL A 4 -37.76 36.62 4.03
N LEU A 5 -37.55 37.61 3.14
CA LEU A 5 -36.23 37.79 2.44
C LEU A 5 -35.10 37.99 3.46
N LYS A 6 -35.34 38.75 4.54
CA LYS A 6 -34.32 38.98 5.59
C LYS A 6 -33.98 37.69 6.35
N TRP A 7 -34.98 36.89 6.71
CA TRP A 7 -34.76 35.59 7.37
C TRP A 7 -34.05 34.58 6.45
N THR A 8 -34.46 34.53 5.17
CA THR A 8 -33.78 33.71 4.17
C THR A 8 -32.30 34.12 4.02
N ALA A 9 -31.98 35.41 3.98
CA ALA A 9 -30.61 35.90 3.92
C ALA A 9 -29.78 35.49 5.16
N TYR A 10 -30.37 35.55 6.37
CA TYR A 10 -29.68 35.09 7.58
C TYR A 10 -29.42 33.57 7.58
N VAL A 11 -30.39 32.75 7.15
CA VAL A 11 -30.25 31.31 7.06
C VAL A 11 -29.17 30.95 6.03
N LEU A 12 -29.22 31.56 4.85
CA LEU A 12 -28.19 31.33 3.83
C LEU A 12 -26.78 31.79 4.30
N GLY A 13 -26.70 32.97 4.92
CA GLY A 13 -25.43 33.47 5.47
C GLY A 13 -24.85 32.55 6.57
N SER A 14 -25.69 32.06 7.49
CA SER A 14 -25.28 31.15 8.53
C SER A 14 -24.84 29.77 7.95
N LEU A 15 -25.52 29.28 6.91
CA LEU A 15 -25.16 28.04 6.22
C LEU A 15 -23.81 28.17 5.51
N ILE A 16 -23.60 29.27 4.80
CA ILE A 16 -22.31 29.55 4.13
C ILE A 16 -21.19 29.64 5.16
N LEU A 17 -21.41 30.37 6.27
CA LEU A 17 -20.41 30.46 7.33
C LEU A 17 -20.10 29.08 7.94
N PHE A 18 -21.12 28.26 8.19
CA PHE A 18 -20.96 26.90 8.68
C PHE A 18 -20.12 26.04 7.71
N ILE A 19 -20.43 26.08 6.41
CA ILE A 19 -19.67 25.35 5.38
C ILE A 19 -18.21 25.81 5.35
N MET A 20 -17.94 27.10 5.41
CA MET A 20 -16.57 27.64 5.44
C MET A 20 -15.81 27.15 6.69
N LEU A 21 -16.41 27.22 7.86
CA LEU A 21 -15.79 26.78 9.11
C LEU A 21 -15.55 25.26 9.11
N ALA A 22 -16.51 24.47 8.64
CA ALA A 22 -16.37 23.02 8.50
C ALA A 22 -15.25 22.66 7.48
N SER A 23 -15.21 23.34 6.34
CA SER A 23 -14.15 23.13 5.33
C SER A 23 -12.76 23.48 5.87
N TRP A 24 -12.66 24.59 6.58
CA TRP A 24 -11.41 24.98 7.24
C TRP A 24 -10.99 23.96 8.32
N TYR A 25 -11.92 23.48 9.12
CA TYR A 25 -11.68 22.47 10.16
C TYR A 25 -11.12 21.17 9.54
N PHE A 26 -11.78 20.62 8.52
CA PHE A 26 -11.36 19.38 7.88
C PHE A 26 -10.04 19.54 7.12
N SER A 27 -9.82 20.65 6.41
CA SER A 27 -8.53 20.93 5.77
C SER A 27 -7.40 21.04 6.81
N SER A 28 -7.65 21.74 7.94
CA SER A 28 -6.68 21.85 9.03
C SER A 28 -6.36 20.51 9.69
N LYS A 29 -7.40 19.65 9.89
CA LYS A 29 -7.22 18.29 10.42
C LYS A 29 -6.31 17.46 9.50
N PHE A 30 -6.56 17.48 8.18
CA PHE A 30 -5.70 16.79 7.21
C PHE A 30 -4.26 17.31 7.25
N ASN A 31 -4.06 18.62 7.17
CA ASN A 31 -2.73 19.22 7.14
C ASN A 31 -1.96 18.92 8.43
N LYS A 32 -2.64 18.90 9.58
CA LYS A 32 -2.01 18.54 10.85
C LYS A 32 -1.47 17.11 10.84
N GLU A 33 -2.21 16.14 10.30
CA GLU A 33 -1.74 14.75 10.16
C GLU A 33 -0.68 14.60 9.06
N PHE A 34 -0.83 15.35 7.96
CA PHE A 34 0.09 15.34 6.83
C PHE A 34 1.47 15.89 7.15
N GLU A 35 1.54 16.95 7.98
CA GLU A 35 2.78 17.62 8.38
C GLU A 35 3.36 17.05 9.68
N LYS A 36 2.62 16.18 10.37
CA LYS A 36 3.06 15.62 11.63
C LYS A 36 4.37 14.87 11.49
N VAL A 37 5.35 15.25 12.29
CA VAL A 37 6.62 14.54 12.43
C VAL A 37 6.55 13.63 13.63
N ILE A 38 6.86 12.36 13.43
CA ILE A 38 6.89 11.33 14.46
C ILE A 38 8.34 10.93 14.68
N ASP A 39 8.81 11.11 15.90
CA ASP A 39 10.11 10.63 16.31
C ASP A 39 10.01 9.12 16.59
N TYR A 40 10.57 8.35 15.68
CA TYR A 40 10.55 6.88 15.74
C TYR A 40 11.84 6.31 15.17
N THR A 41 12.47 5.45 15.93
CA THR A 41 13.67 4.71 15.51
C THR A 41 13.31 3.23 15.45
N PRO A 42 13.30 2.60 14.26
CA PRO A 42 13.01 1.17 14.13
C PRO A 42 14.15 0.34 14.69
N ASP A 43 13.85 -0.92 15.05
CA ASP A 43 14.88 -1.88 15.43
C ASP A 43 15.81 -2.17 14.25
N ALA A 44 17.08 -2.42 14.55
CA ALA A 44 18.05 -2.81 13.55
C ALA A 44 17.76 -4.25 13.07
N ILE A 45 17.78 -4.43 11.75
CA ILE A 45 17.69 -5.75 11.13
C ILE A 45 18.98 -6.06 10.36
N ILE A 46 19.24 -7.34 10.12
CA ILE A 46 20.38 -7.78 9.31
C ILE A 46 20.05 -7.56 7.84
N ILE A 47 20.95 -6.86 7.12
CA ILE A 47 20.89 -6.72 5.66
C ILE A 47 21.87 -7.72 5.07
N PRO A 48 21.39 -8.80 4.45
CA PRO A 48 22.25 -9.83 3.86
C PRO A 48 22.95 -9.32 2.59
N THR A 49 24.08 -9.95 2.25
CA THR A 49 24.88 -9.58 1.06
C THR A 49 25.03 -10.73 0.07
N ASP A 50 24.50 -11.91 0.39
CA ASP A 50 24.57 -13.07 -0.50
C ASP A 50 23.56 -12.96 -1.65
N SER A 51 23.87 -13.62 -2.77
CA SER A 51 23.08 -13.54 -3.99
C SER A 51 21.66 -14.10 -3.84
N ALA A 52 21.49 -15.14 -3.03
CA ALA A 52 20.19 -15.76 -2.84
C ALA A 52 19.20 -14.81 -2.11
N SER A 53 19.71 -14.11 -1.10
CA SER A 53 18.95 -13.07 -0.41
C SER A 53 18.62 -11.87 -1.31
N VAL A 54 19.57 -11.43 -2.13
CA VAL A 54 19.34 -10.37 -3.12
C VAL A 54 18.28 -10.80 -4.14
N ASP A 55 18.33 -12.04 -4.63
CA ASP A 55 17.33 -12.59 -5.54
C ASP A 55 15.94 -12.69 -4.87
N ARG A 56 15.90 -13.07 -3.60
CA ARG A 56 14.67 -13.04 -2.80
C ARG A 56 14.09 -11.61 -2.73
N GLY A 57 14.92 -10.62 -2.44
CA GLY A 57 14.54 -9.21 -2.41
C GLY A 57 14.02 -8.72 -3.77
N ARG A 58 14.61 -9.18 -4.87
CA ARG A 58 14.13 -8.89 -6.23
C ARG A 58 12.72 -9.40 -6.48
N VAL A 59 12.38 -10.60 -6.02
CA VAL A 59 11.02 -11.16 -6.10
C VAL A 59 10.05 -10.31 -5.29
N LEU A 60 10.37 -10.00 -4.03
CA LEU A 60 9.55 -9.19 -3.15
C LEU A 60 9.31 -7.77 -3.68
N SER A 61 10.31 -7.19 -4.38
CA SER A 61 10.23 -5.84 -4.95
C SER A 61 9.24 -5.70 -6.10
N VAL A 62 8.72 -6.79 -6.67
CA VAL A 62 7.79 -6.72 -7.81
C VAL A 62 6.51 -5.95 -7.43
N SER A 63 6.02 -6.11 -6.22
CA SER A 63 4.86 -5.37 -5.72
C SER A 63 5.10 -3.85 -5.63
N CYS A 64 6.36 -3.42 -5.44
CA CYS A 64 6.72 -2.00 -5.38
C CYS A 64 6.62 -1.31 -6.75
N ARG A 65 6.81 -2.05 -7.84
CA ARG A 65 6.93 -1.52 -9.20
C ARG A 65 5.63 -0.90 -9.72
N SER A 66 4.49 -1.33 -9.22
CA SER A 66 3.19 -0.75 -9.59
C SER A 66 3.11 0.75 -9.29
N CYS A 67 3.69 1.19 -8.17
CA CYS A 67 3.74 2.59 -7.77
C CYS A 67 5.08 3.26 -8.12
N HIS A 68 6.23 2.58 -7.91
CA HIS A 68 7.56 3.16 -8.04
C HIS A 68 8.21 2.98 -9.42
N SER A 69 7.44 2.64 -10.47
CA SER A 69 7.93 2.30 -11.81
C SER A 69 8.68 0.97 -11.89
N VAL A 70 8.81 0.41 -13.10
CA VAL A 70 9.48 -0.89 -13.33
C VAL A 70 10.96 -0.88 -12.97
N ASP A 71 11.60 0.29 -13.06
CA ASP A 71 13.01 0.54 -12.72
C ASP A 71 13.21 1.00 -11.27
N LEU A 72 12.13 1.10 -10.49
CA LEU A 72 12.11 1.63 -9.12
C LEU A 72 12.61 3.08 -9.00
N GLY A 73 12.75 3.78 -10.12
CA GLY A 73 13.14 5.19 -10.20
C GLY A 73 12.01 6.18 -9.90
N GLY A 74 10.85 5.69 -9.43
CA GLY A 74 9.69 6.51 -9.14
C GLY A 74 8.88 6.92 -10.38
N LYS A 75 7.71 7.44 -10.14
CA LYS A 75 6.83 8.08 -11.15
C LYS A 75 5.82 9.00 -10.49
N VAL A 76 5.19 9.88 -11.25
CA VAL A 76 3.97 10.52 -10.77
C VAL A 76 2.89 9.45 -10.69
N PHE A 77 2.53 9.06 -9.45
CA PHE A 77 1.56 8.00 -9.19
C PHE A 77 0.16 8.47 -9.58
N PHE A 78 -0.12 9.73 -9.23
CA PHE A 78 -1.39 10.34 -9.63
C PHE A 78 -1.22 11.85 -9.83
N ASN A 79 -1.92 12.42 -10.84
CA ASN A 79 -1.96 13.84 -11.11
C ASN A 79 -3.36 14.23 -11.62
N ASP A 80 -4.13 14.89 -10.78
CA ASP A 80 -5.49 15.33 -11.06
C ASP A 80 -5.65 16.81 -10.65
N PRO A 81 -6.09 17.71 -11.54
CA PRO A 81 -6.23 19.14 -11.23
C PRO A 81 -7.20 19.43 -10.07
N SER A 82 -8.19 18.57 -9.83
CA SER A 82 -9.16 18.74 -8.75
C SER A 82 -8.68 18.22 -7.41
N ILE A 83 -7.80 17.22 -7.42
CA ILE A 83 -7.29 16.56 -6.21
C ILE A 83 -5.87 17.02 -5.88
N GLY A 84 -4.97 17.02 -6.87
CA GLY A 84 -3.56 17.37 -6.68
C GLY A 84 -2.59 16.41 -7.36
N THR A 85 -1.36 16.41 -6.90
CA THR A 85 -0.28 15.57 -7.45
C THR A 85 0.39 14.79 -6.32
N LEU A 86 0.55 13.48 -6.52
CA LEU A 86 1.24 12.57 -5.62
C LEU A 86 2.30 11.77 -6.41
N PRO A 87 3.59 12.08 -6.27
CA PRO A 87 4.65 11.23 -6.79
C PRO A 87 4.92 10.05 -5.86
N ALA A 88 5.26 8.91 -6.44
CA ALA A 88 5.91 7.81 -5.75
C ALA A 88 7.42 7.98 -5.86
N SER A 89 8.12 7.93 -4.73
CA SER A 89 9.53 8.27 -4.62
C SER A 89 10.43 7.41 -5.50
N ASN A 90 11.53 7.97 -5.95
CA ASN A 90 12.64 7.24 -6.55
C ASN A 90 13.36 6.44 -5.44
N LEU A 91 13.40 5.11 -5.55
CA LEU A 91 14.01 4.21 -4.55
C LEU A 91 15.47 3.90 -4.81
N THR A 92 16.07 4.44 -5.90
CA THR A 92 17.43 4.12 -6.33
C THR A 92 18.50 4.98 -5.66
N ARG A 93 18.14 5.82 -4.67
CA ARG A 93 19.07 6.73 -3.99
C ARG A 93 19.83 7.65 -4.96
N ASP A 94 19.21 8.03 -6.06
CA ASP A 94 19.82 8.96 -7.00
C ASP A 94 19.89 10.38 -6.42
N LYS A 95 20.82 11.18 -6.95
CA LYS A 95 21.05 12.57 -6.54
C LYS A 95 19.78 13.43 -6.71
N GLY A 96 19.39 14.14 -5.67
CA GLY A 96 18.20 14.98 -5.65
C GLY A 96 16.90 14.23 -5.42
N SER A 97 16.92 12.89 -5.34
CA SER A 97 15.75 12.10 -4.99
C SER A 97 15.45 12.16 -3.48
N GLU A 98 14.22 11.87 -3.10
CA GLU A 98 13.82 11.81 -1.69
C GLU A 98 14.63 10.78 -0.89
N THR A 99 15.11 9.73 -1.56
CA THR A 99 15.87 8.65 -0.92
C THR A 99 17.39 8.79 -1.06
N GLU A 100 17.91 9.88 -1.62
CA GLU A 100 19.35 10.09 -1.84
C GLU A 100 20.21 9.75 -0.61
N HIS A 101 19.78 10.19 0.55
CA HIS A 101 20.49 10.02 1.81
C HIS A 101 19.85 8.99 2.74
N TYR A 102 19.01 8.09 2.22
CA TYR A 102 18.43 7.02 3.04
C TYR A 102 19.48 6.00 3.43
N THR A 103 19.53 5.71 4.71
CA THR A 103 20.20 4.53 5.27
C THR A 103 19.30 3.31 5.13
N ASP A 104 19.81 2.13 5.44
CA ASP A 104 19.01 0.90 5.49
C ASP A 104 17.91 1.01 6.56
N GLN A 105 18.23 1.65 7.70
CA GLN A 105 17.25 1.95 8.75
C GLN A 105 16.13 2.90 8.28
N ASP A 106 16.43 3.86 7.42
CA ASP A 106 15.40 4.73 6.83
C ASP A 106 14.45 3.91 5.93
N PHE A 107 14.95 2.89 5.22
CA PHE A 107 14.11 1.96 4.46
C PHE A 107 13.28 1.05 5.37
N VAL A 108 13.85 0.53 6.49
CA VAL A 108 13.05 -0.20 7.49
C VAL A 108 11.91 0.68 8.01
N LYS A 109 12.23 1.92 8.40
CA LYS A 109 11.27 2.92 8.86
C LYS A 109 10.17 3.18 7.85
N ALA A 110 10.53 3.32 6.57
CA ALA A 110 9.58 3.60 5.49
C ALA A 110 8.70 2.39 5.17
N ILE A 111 9.28 1.21 4.97
CA ILE A 111 8.56 0.02 4.50
C ILE A 111 7.71 -0.58 5.62
N ARG A 112 8.28 -0.78 6.81
CA ARG A 112 7.59 -1.45 7.93
C ARG A 112 6.68 -0.51 8.72
N HIS A 113 7.10 0.75 8.90
CA HIS A 113 6.41 1.68 9.79
C HIS A 113 5.70 2.84 9.07
N GLY A 114 5.85 2.98 7.74
CA GLY A 114 5.14 4.00 6.98
C GLY A 114 5.57 5.43 7.27
N LEU A 115 6.83 5.64 7.67
CA LEU A 115 7.42 6.94 7.94
C LEU A 115 8.61 7.21 7.01
N ASN A 116 8.70 8.39 6.44
CA ASN A 116 9.91 8.79 5.74
C ASN A 116 11.07 9.08 6.71
N LYS A 117 12.26 9.35 6.18
CA LYS A 117 13.45 9.69 6.98
C LYS A 117 13.19 10.79 8.00
N SER A 118 12.44 11.83 7.63
CA SER A 118 12.12 12.98 8.49
C SER A 118 11.02 12.68 9.52
N GLY A 119 10.40 11.50 9.51
CA GLY A 119 9.33 11.12 10.43
C GLY A 119 7.93 11.51 9.96
N ASN A 120 7.76 11.99 8.72
CA ASN A 120 6.42 12.23 8.19
C ASN A 120 5.79 10.94 7.71
N LYS A 121 4.48 10.81 7.89
CA LYS A 121 3.70 9.67 7.42
C LYS A 121 3.74 9.55 5.90
N LEU A 122 3.98 8.33 5.40
CA LEU A 122 3.82 8.00 3.99
C LEU A 122 2.32 7.86 3.66
N MET A 123 1.94 8.32 2.47
CA MET A 123 0.56 8.24 2.00
C MET A 123 0.40 7.09 0.98
N ILE A 124 -0.71 6.37 1.07
CA ILE A 124 -1.14 5.33 0.11
C ILE A 124 -0.19 4.12 0.03
N MET A 125 1.07 4.26 0.45
CA MET A 125 1.99 3.11 0.50
C MET A 125 1.44 2.03 1.45
N PRO A 126 1.32 0.75 1.02
CA PRO A 126 0.66 -0.30 1.81
C PRO A 126 1.55 -0.84 2.94
N CYS A 127 2.08 0.06 3.77
CA CYS A 127 3.00 -0.26 4.87
C CYS A 127 2.37 -1.21 5.90
N LYS A 128 1.03 -1.17 6.08
CA LYS A 128 0.32 -2.12 6.94
C LYS A 128 0.56 -3.56 6.50
N SER A 129 0.49 -3.86 5.20
CA SER A 129 0.78 -5.19 4.67
C SER A 129 2.26 -5.52 4.81
N TYR A 130 3.14 -4.59 4.48
CA TYR A 130 4.59 -4.77 4.59
C TYR A 130 5.08 -4.88 6.03
N SER A 131 4.34 -4.36 7.01
CA SER A 131 4.68 -4.51 8.42
C SER A 131 4.69 -5.97 8.89
N HIS A 132 3.99 -6.88 8.18
CA HIS A 132 4.02 -8.33 8.43
C HIS A 132 5.25 -9.03 7.86
N MET A 133 6.07 -8.36 7.06
CA MET A 133 7.26 -8.95 6.45
C MET A 133 8.27 -9.36 7.52
N SER A 134 8.80 -10.59 7.44
CA SER A 134 9.85 -11.06 8.36
C SER A 134 11.10 -10.18 8.25
N ASP A 135 11.92 -10.17 9.29
CA ASP A 135 13.17 -9.42 9.27
C ASP A 135 14.10 -9.89 8.15
N ALA A 136 14.12 -11.19 7.85
CA ALA A 136 14.91 -11.75 6.77
C ALA A 136 14.41 -11.30 5.39
N ASP A 137 13.11 -11.31 5.14
CA ASP A 137 12.54 -10.87 3.87
C ASP A 137 12.67 -9.35 3.68
N LEU A 138 12.46 -8.55 4.74
CA LEU A 138 12.69 -7.10 4.69
C LEU A 138 14.17 -6.78 4.48
N GLY A 139 15.07 -7.48 5.15
CA GLY A 139 16.51 -7.37 4.93
C GLY A 139 16.90 -7.71 3.49
N SER A 140 16.34 -8.79 2.93
CA SER A 140 16.53 -9.20 1.55
C SER A 140 16.02 -8.16 0.56
N LEU A 141 14.84 -7.58 0.81
CA LEU A 141 14.30 -6.49 -0.01
C LEU A 141 15.23 -5.27 0.00
N ILE A 142 15.71 -4.85 1.17
CA ILE A 142 16.64 -3.71 1.27
C ILE A 142 17.97 -4.03 0.62
N ALA A 143 18.49 -5.25 0.79
CA ALA A 143 19.70 -5.71 0.10
C ALA A 143 19.57 -5.57 -1.43
N PHE A 144 18.43 -5.99 -1.98
CA PHE A 144 18.15 -5.79 -3.41
C PHE A 144 18.06 -4.30 -3.78
N LEU A 145 17.38 -3.46 -3.00
CA LEU A 145 17.29 -2.02 -3.27
C LEU A 145 18.68 -1.36 -3.29
N ASN A 146 19.63 -1.88 -2.49
CA ASN A 146 21.00 -1.40 -2.46
C ASN A 146 21.82 -1.77 -3.74
N THR A 147 21.36 -2.76 -4.52
CA THR A 147 22.00 -3.14 -5.79
C THR A 147 21.47 -2.37 -7.01
N LEU A 148 20.43 -1.57 -6.84
CA LEU A 148 19.79 -0.87 -7.97
C LEU A 148 20.75 0.14 -8.59
N PRO A 149 20.82 0.19 -9.94
CA PRO A 149 21.47 1.29 -10.63
C PRO A 149 20.71 2.59 -10.34
N LYS A 150 21.45 3.68 -10.19
CA LYS A 150 20.84 5.00 -10.00
C LYS A 150 20.05 5.41 -11.24
N VAL A 151 18.83 5.87 -11.04
CA VAL A 151 17.95 6.40 -12.10
C VAL A 151 17.81 7.89 -11.87
N GLU A 152 18.31 8.70 -12.77
CA GLU A 152 18.22 10.17 -12.71
C GLU A 152 16.77 10.60 -12.94
N ARG A 153 16.03 10.73 -11.84
CA ARG A 153 14.62 11.14 -11.87
C ARG A 153 14.23 11.77 -10.54
N THR A 154 13.73 12.98 -10.60
CA THR A 154 13.23 13.76 -9.47
C THR A 154 11.79 14.17 -9.71
N PHE A 155 11.07 14.43 -8.64
CA PHE A 155 9.67 14.83 -8.70
C PHE A 155 9.43 16.07 -7.85
N ASP A 156 8.47 16.89 -8.24
CA ASP A 156 7.93 17.93 -7.40
C ASP A 156 7.35 17.34 -6.11
N LYS A 157 7.37 18.13 -5.05
CA LYS A 157 6.73 17.73 -3.80
C LYS A 157 5.23 17.49 -4.03
N ARG A 158 4.69 16.49 -3.31
CA ARG A 158 3.25 16.21 -3.26
C ARG A 158 2.46 17.48 -2.93
N LYS A 159 1.37 17.71 -3.66
CA LYS A 159 0.49 18.87 -3.51
C LYS A 159 -0.96 18.43 -3.54
N PHE A 160 -1.79 19.02 -2.69
CA PHE A 160 -3.22 18.76 -2.63
C PHE A 160 -4.00 20.06 -2.72
N THR A 161 -5.12 20.04 -3.45
CA THR A 161 -6.04 21.16 -3.51
C THR A 161 -6.74 21.35 -2.17
N PHE A 162 -7.26 22.54 -1.89
CA PHE A 162 -8.04 22.78 -0.68
C PHE A 162 -9.24 21.83 -0.57
N MET A 163 -9.94 21.58 -1.68
CA MET A 163 -11.09 20.68 -1.70
C MET A 163 -10.69 19.24 -1.35
N SER A 164 -9.59 18.73 -1.92
CA SER A 164 -9.11 17.38 -1.60
C SER A 164 -8.64 17.26 -0.15
N GLN A 165 -8.06 18.31 0.43
CA GLN A 165 -7.71 18.35 1.86
C GLN A 165 -8.98 18.27 2.74
N VAL A 166 -10.05 18.99 2.35
CA VAL A 166 -11.35 18.92 3.04
C VAL A 166 -11.92 17.50 2.97
N MET A 167 -11.95 16.91 1.78
CA MET A 167 -12.45 15.54 1.57
C MET A 167 -11.63 14.51 2.37
N ALA A 168 -10.31 14.62 2.34
CA ALA A 168 -9.40 13.76 3.09
C ALA A 168 -9.60 13.89 4.60
N GLY A 169 -9.66 15.12 5.11
CA GLY A 169 -9.91 15.39 6.54
C GLY A 169 -11.27 14.93 7.02
N ALA A 170 -12.27 14.87 6.12
CA ALA A 170 -13.58 14.29 6.36
C ALA A 170 -13.61 12.75 6.25
N GLY A 171 -12.48 12.11 5.87
CA GLY A 171 -12.35 10.66 5.74
C GLY A 171 -12.94 10.07 4.47
N LEU A 172 -13.24 10.89 3.44
CA LEU A 172 -13.87 10.42 2.20
C LEU A 172 -12.93 9.58 1.31
N PHE A 173 -11.62 9.66 1.53
CA PHE A 173 -10.62 8.85 0.81
C PHE A 173 -10.16 7.61 1.59
N GLY A 174 -10.81 7.28 2.71
CA GLY A 174 -10.42 6.15 3.54
C GLY A 174 -9.09 6.37 4.28
N ASP A 175 -8.43 5.28 4.63
CA ASP A 175 -7.19 5.29 5.42
C ASP A 175 -5.98 5.53 4.51
N MET A 176 -5.64 6.80 4.27
CA MET A 176 -4.50 7.18 3.43
C MET A 176 -3.14 7.04 4.14
N PHE A 177 -3.11 7.04 5.48
CA PHE A 177 -1.91 6.94 6.29
C PHE A 177 -1.86 5.58 6.99
N HIS A 178 -1.22 4.60 6.36
CA HIS A 178 -1.15 3.25 6.90
C HIS A 178 -0.35 3.17 8.22
N TYR A 179 0.45 4.18 8.55
CA TYR A 179 1.11 4.28 9.86
C TYR A 179 0.12 4.06 11.01
N ASP A 180 -1.03 4.70 10.97
CA ASP A 180 -2.02 4.64 12.05
C ASP A 180 -2.74 3.28 12.16
N LEU A 181 -2.53 2.39 11.20
CA LEU A 181 -3.10 1.03 11.14
C LEU A 181 -2.11 -0.05 11.59
N ILE A 182 -0.88 0.32 11.94
CA ILE A 182 0.21 -0.59 12.31
C ILE A 182 0.33 -0.61 13.84
N ASP A 183 0.38 -1.80 14.40
CA ASP A 183 0.79 -2.00 15.80
C ASP A 183 2.31 -2.01 15.89
N HIS A 184 2.89 -0.82 16.09
CA HIS A 184 4.34 -0.59 16.04
C HIS A 184 5.13 -1.36 17.10
N ASP A 185 4.50 -1.80 18.17
CA ASP A 185 5.15 -2.60 19.22
C ASP A 185 5.22 -4.07 18.85
N ASN A 186 4.25 -4.58 18.09
CA ASN A 186 4.16 -5.98 17.70
C ASN A 186 4.79 -6.32 16.33
N VAL A 187 5.31 -5.31 15.60
CA VAL A 187 6.00 -5.52 14.31
C VAL A 187 7.53 -5.46 14.44
N LYS A 188 8.05 -5.83 15.61
CA LYS A 188 9.48 -5.91 15.92
C LYS A 188 9.93 -7.37 15.95
N ASN A 189 11.16 -7.64 15.49
CA ASN A 189 11.78 -8.98 15.55
C ASN A 189 10.87 -10.07 14.94
N ILE A 190 10.32 -9.82 13.73
CA ILE A 190 9.41 -10.76 13.08
C ILE A 190 10.23 -11.94 12.55
N PRO A 191 9.99 -13.16 13.09
CA PRO A 191 10.75 -14.34 12.70
C PRO A 191 10.48 -14.74 11.27
N SER A 192 11.43 -15.43 10.64
CA SER A 192 11.26 -16.01 9.33
C SER A 192 10.23 -17.14 9.37
N VAL A 193 9.38 -17.19 8.35
CA VAL A 193 8.48 -18.33 8.12
C VAL A 193 9.17 -19.29 7.16
N ILE A 194 9.15 -20.59 7.45
CA ILE A 194 9.79 -21.59 6.60
C ILE A 194 9.09 -21.63 5.25
N VAL A 195 9.87 -21.36 4.19
CA VAL A 195 9.38 -21.41 2.81
C VAL A 195 8.88 -22.81 2.49
N GLY A 196 7.67 -22.92 1.98
CA GLY A 196 7.05 -24.18 1.63
C GLY A 196 5.64 -23.97 1.06
N ASN A 197 4.93 -25.07 0.83
CA ASN A 197 3.52 -25.05 0.42
C ASN A 197 2.56 -25.18 1.61
N THR A 198 2.97 -24.73 2.79
CA THR A 198 2.19 -24.83 4.02
C THR A 198 1.15 -23.73 4.14
N VAL A 199 0.13 -23.94 4.94
CA VAL A 199 -0.91 -22.95 5.26
C VAL A 199 -0.31 -21.72 5.95
N GLU A 200 0.66 -21.95 6.86
CA GLU A 200 1.34 -20.89 7.61
C GLU A 200 2.12 -19.97 6.67
N TYR A 201 2.89 -20.55 5.74
CA TYR A 201 3.62 -19.76 4.76
C TYR A 201 2.68 -19.05 3.78
N GLY A 202 1.59 -19.70 3.38
CA GLY A 202 0.54 -19.09 2.57
C GLY A 202 -0.14 -17.91 3.26
N SER A 203 -0.42 -18.04 4.56
CA SER A 203 -0.93 -16.95 5.40
C SER A 203 0.04 -15.77 5.41
N TYR A 204 1.32 -16.04 5.66
CA TYR A 204 2.38 -15.03 5.64
C TYR A 204 2.41 -14.26 4.32
N LEU A 205 2.49 -14.98 3.19
CA LEU A 205 2.53 -14.35 1.87
C LEU A 205 1.26 -13.55 1.56
N ALA A 206 0.09 -14.07 1.90
CA ALA A 206 -1.17 -13.39 1.67
C ALA A 206 -1.25 -12.05 2.43
N HIS A 207 -0.67 -11.98 3.64
CA HIS A 207 -0.59 -10.73 4.40
C HIS A 207 0.44 -9.77 3.79
N VAL A 208 1.65 -10.24 3.49
CA VAL A 208 2.72 -9.41 2.90
C VAL A 208 2.32 -8.87 1.53
N GLN A 209 1.61 -9.67 0.72
CA GLN A 209 1.10 -9.25 -0.59
C GLN A 209 -0.20 -8.42 -0.50
N GLY A 210 -0.73 -8.18 0.69
CA GLY A 210 -1.91 -7.35 0.93
C GLY A 210 -3.23 -7.94 0.41
N CYS A 211 -3.33 -9.24 0.21
CA CYS A 211 -4.54 -9.89 -0.31
C CYS A 211 -5.77 -9.57 0.56
N ASN A 212 -5.60 -9.63 1.87
CA ASN A 212 -6.65 -9.39 2.85
C ASN A 212 -7.06 -7.90 2.98
N ASP A 213 -6.28 -6.95 2.48
CA ASP A 213 -6.66 -5.54 2.52
C ASP A 213 -7.85 -5.25 1.60
N CYS A 214 -7.92 -5.93 0.45
CA CYS A 214 -9.06 -5.85 -0.46
C CYS A 214 -10.06 -6.98 -0.25
N HIS A 215 -9.57 -8.25 -0.18
CA HIS A 215 -10.44 -9.43 -0.07
C HIS A 215 -10.96 -9.66 1.36
N LYS A 216 -10.59 -8.83 2.34
CA LYS A 216 -10.89 -8.95 3.77
C LYS A 216 -10.26 -10.19 4.41
N LYS A 217 -10.40 -10.31 5.75
CA LYS A 217 -9.79 -11.41 6.51
C LYS A 217 -10.36 -12.80 6.18
N ASP A 218 -11.62 -12.84 5.73
CA ASP A 218 -12.34 -14.06 5.36
C ASP A 218 -12.29 -14.36 3.86
N PHE A 219 -11.61 -13.51 3.08
CA PHE A 219 -11.49 -13.59 1.63
C PHE A 219 -12.81 -13.57 0.86
N LYS A 220 -13.91 -13.13 1.51
CA LYS A 220 -15.25 -13.02 0.89
C LYS A 220 -15.45 -11.72 0.12
N GLY A 221 -14.48 -10.82 0.16
CA GLY A 221 -14.52 -9.59 -0.63
C GLY A 221 -15.66 -8.64 -0.24
N GLY A 222 -16.36 -8.11 -1.24
CA GLY A 222 -17.47 -7.15 -1.06
C GLY A 222 -17.13 -5.75 -1.55
N LYS A 223 -17.54 -4.70 -0.81
CA LYS A 223 -17.24 -3.32 -1.20
C LYS A 223 -15.72 -3.07 -1.15
N SER A 224 -15.18 -2.50 -2.23
CA SER A 224 -13.77 -2.10 -2.29
C SER A 224 -13.44 -1.04 -1.22
N PRO A 225 -12.25 -1.07 -0.62
CA PRO A 225 -11.76 0.03 0.19
C PRO A 225 -11.58 1.33 -0.61
N ASP A 226 -11.27 1.23 -1.89
CA ASP A 226 -11.26 2.36 -2.82
C ASP A 226 -12.66 2.58 -3.40
N PRO A 227 -13.27 3.77 -3.21
CA PRO A 227 -14.65 4.03 -3.62
C PRO A 227 -14.89 4.04 -5.12
N VAL A 228 -13.82 4.19 -5.94
CA VAL A 228 -13.92 4.19 -7.42
C VAL A 228 -13.65 2.82 -8.04
N SER A 229 -13.17 1.88 -7.24
CA SER A 229 -12.90 0.50 -7.69
C SER A 229 -14.16 -0.37 -7.69
N PRO A 230 -14.23 -1.36 -8.59
CA PRO A 230 -15.34 -2.32 -8.60
C PRO A 230 -15.39 -3.15 -7.31
N PRO A 231 -16.53 -3.77 -6.99
CA PRO A 231 -16.62 -4.69 -5.86
C PRO A 231 -15.58 -5.81 -5.95
N VAL A 232 -14.95 -6.12 -4.82
CA VAL A 232 -13.94 -7.17 -4.70
C VAL A 232 -14.64 -8.54 -4.68
N PRO A 233 -14.25 -9.50 -5.54
CA PRO A 233 -14.90 -10.80 -5.59
C PRO A 233 -14.62 -11.66 -4.35
N ASP A 234 -15.56 -12.56 -4.04
CA ASP A 234 -15.34 -13.66 -3.09
C ASP A 234 -14.39 -14.68 -3.72
N ILE A 235 -13.20 -14.81 -3.12
CA ILE A 235 -12.18 -15.79 -3.49
C ILE A 235 -11.95 -16.83 -2.37
N SER A 236 -12.83 -16.87 -1.37
CA SER A 236 -12.79 -17.85 -0.31
C SER A 236 -13.12 -19.26 -0.79
N GLN A 237 -13.15 -20.22 0.13
CA GLN A 237 -13.56 -21.60 -0.14
C GLN A 237 -15.00 -21.68 -0.71
N THR A 238 -15.87 -20.73 -0.36
CA THR A 238 -17.25 -20.65 -0.91
C THR A 238 -17.33 -19.89 -2.22
N GLY A 239 -16.31 -19.12 -2.56
CA GLY A 239 -16.21 -18.32 -3.77
C GLY A 239 -15.57 -19.05 -4.96
N SER A 240 -14.96 -18.29 -5.87
CA SER A 240 -14.36 -18.80 -7.10
C SER A 240 -13.20 -19.74 -6.85
N VAL A 241 -12.25 -19.36 -5.97
CA VAL A 241 -11.05 -20.16 -5.69
C VAL A 241 -11.40 -21.50 -5.02
N GLY A 242 -12.51 -21.55 -4.29
CA GLY A 242 -13.01 -22.82 -3.73
C GLY A 242 -13.28 -23.91 -4.76
N LYS A 243 -13.56 -23.53 -6.01
CA LYS A 243 -13.85 -24.42 -7.14
C LYS A 243 -12.64 -24.76 -8.00
N TRP A 244 -11.53 -24.02 -7.81
CA TRP A 244 -10.32 -24.19 -8.62
C TRP A 244 -9.40 -25.27 -8.06
N THR A 245 -8.56 -25.84 -8.93
CA THR A 245 -7.40 -26.61 -8.53
C THR A 245 -6.24 -25.68 -8.23
N SER A 246 -5.18 -26.21 -7.58
CA SER A 246 -3.96 -25.46 -7.32
C SER A 246 -3.30 -24.98 -8.62
N GLU A 247 -3.31 -25.82 -9.66
CA GLU A 247 -2.75 -25.49 -10.98
C GLU A 247 -3.54 -24.36 -11.65
N GLN A 248 -4.87 -24.35 -11.54
CA GLN A 248 -5.71 -23.28 -12.05
C GLN A 248 -5.45 -21.97 -11.32
N PHE A 249 -5.23 -22.03 -9.99
CA PHE A 249 -4.86 -20.86 -9.19
C PHE A 249 -3.50 -20.30 -9.63
N ILE A 250 -2.48 -21.15 -9.77
CA ILE A 250 -1.16 -20.76 -10.28
C ILE A 250 -1.29 -20.10 -11.66
N GLN A 251 -1.97 -20.76 -12.60
CA GLN A 251 -2.13 -20.26 -13.96
C GLN A 251 -2.86 -18.90 -13.99
N THR A 252 -3.83 -18.67 -13.09
CA THR A 252 -4.51 -17.39 -13.00
C THR A 252 -3.52 -16.24 -12.71
N PHE A 253 -2.54 -16.45 -11.84
CA PHE A 253 -1.51 -15.44 -11.59
C PHE A 253 -0.48 -15.36 -12.72
N ARG A 254 -0.11 -16.47 -13.33
CA ARG A 254 0.86 -16.49 -14.44
C ARG A 254 0.34 -15.80 -15.70
N THR A 255 -0.95 -15.96 -16.00
CA THR A 255 -1.57 -15.46 -17.23
C THR A 255 -2.40 -14.19 -17.04
N GLY A 256 -2.77 -13.86 -15.80
CA GLY A 256 -3.72 -12.80 -15.51
C GLY A 256 -5.16 -13.13 -15.90
N SER A 257 -5.49 -14.42 -16.09
CA SER A 257 -6.83 -14.86 -16.53
C SER A 257 -7.34 -16.00 -15.65
N THR A 258 -8.61 -15.92 -15.22
CA THR A 258 -9.24 -16.98 -14.43
C THR A 258 -9.59 -18.19 -15.30
N PRO A 259 -9.85 -19.37 -14.70
CA PRO A 259 -10.31 -20.55 -15.43
C PRO A 259 -11.60 -20.32 -16.25
N GLU A 260 -12.43 -19.38 -15.81
CA GLU A 260 -13.67 -18.99 -16.51
C GLU A 260 -13.42 -17.97 -17.63
N GLY A 261 -12.16 -17.60 -17.91
CA GLY A 261 -11.77 -16.69 -18.99
C GLY A 261 -11.88 -15.20 -18.64
N LYS A 262 -12.10 -14.84 -17.37
CA LYS A 262 -12.09 -13.45 -16.94
C LYS A 262 -10.65 -12.94 -16.86
N VAL A 263 -10.33 -11.86 -17.57
CA VAL A 263 -9.03 -11.18 -17.49
C VAL A 263 -8.99 -10.29 -16.24
N LEU A 264 -7.94 -10.44 -15.44
CA LEU A 264 -7.69 -9.61 -14.27
C LEU A 264 -7.21 -8.22 -14.70
N ASN A 265 -7.79 -7.18 -14.12
CA ASN A 265 -7.28 -5.82 -14.31
C ASN A 265 -6.18 -5.57 -13.26
N GLY A 266 -4.94 -5.40 -13.71
CA GLY A 266 -3.77 -5.17 -12.85
C GLY A 266 -3.82 -3.88 -12.03
N GLU A 267 -4.66 -2.90 -12.40
CA GLU A 267 -4.86 -1.68 -11.62
C GLU A 267 -5.67 -1.96 -10.35
N PHE A 268 -6.68 -2.83 -10.43
CA PHE A 268 -7.54 -3.18 -9.29
C PHE A 268 -7.08 -4.44 -8.55
N MET A 269 -6.47 -5.38 -9.26
CA MET A 269 -5.91 -6.61 -8.70
C MET A 269 -4.44 -6.73 -9.12
N PRO A 270 -3.48 -6.22 -8.33
CA PRO A 270 -2.06 -6.20 -8.68
C PRO A 270 -1.44 -7.61 -8.53
N PHE A 271 -1.90 -8.55 -9.36
CA PHE A 271 -1.53 -9.98 -9.30
C PHE A 271 -0.05 -10.25 -9.60
N SER A 272 0.66 -9.31 -10.24
CA SER A 272 2.06 -9.47 -10.63
C SER A 272 3.00 -9.70 -9.43
N GLY A 273 2.67 -9.13 -8.26
CA GLY A 273 3.42 -9.38 -7.02
C GLY A 273 3.49 -10.85 -6.69
N LEU A 274 2.33 -11.52 -6.60
CA LEU A 274 2.28 -12.96 -6.34
C LEU A 274 2.80 -13.77 -7.53
N ALA A 275 2.57 -13.31 -8.77
CA ALA A 275 3.09 -13.96 -9.97
C ALA A 275 4.62 -14.07 -10.01
N ALA A 276 5.35 -13.24 -9.26
CA ALA A 276 6.81 -13.31 -9.18
C ALA A 276 7.33 -14.45 -8.30
N HIS A 277 6.48 -15.03 -7.46
CA HIS A 277 6.82 -16.13 -6.57
C HIS A 277 6.87 -17.47 -7.31
N THR A 278 7.48 -18.49 -6.68
CA THR A 278 7.51 -19.86 -7.19
C THR A 278 6.12 -20.50 -7.14
N ASP A 279 5.91 -21.57 -7.94
CA ASP A 279 4.64 -22.31 -7.89
C ASP A 279 4.37 -22.91 -6.52
N GLN A 280 5.42 -23.32 -5.78
CA GLN A 280 5.32 -23.80 -4.42
C GLN A 280 4.77 -22.71 -3.46
N GLU A 281 5.27 -21.49 -3.59
CA GLU A 281 4.82 -20.34 -2.78
C GLU A 281 3.39 -19.91 -3.14
N ILE A 282 3.04 -19.91 -4.43
CA ILE A 282 1.67 -19.63 -4.88
C ILE A 282 0.71 -20.72 -4.39
N THR A 283 1.14 -22.00 -4.40
CA THR A 283 0.38 -23.11 -3.82
C THR A 283 0.14 -22.93 -2.34
N ALA A 284 1.11 -22.38 -1.59
CA ALA A 284 0.91 -22.08 -0.17
C ALA A 284 -0.25 -21.09 0.04
N VAL A 285 -0.31 -20.02 -0.77
CA VAL A 285 -1.42 -19.05 -0.70
C VAL A 285 -2.76 -19.72 -1.03
N TYR A 286 -2.80 -20.59 -2.04
CA TYR A 286 -3.98 -21.39 -2.36
C TYR A 286 -4.41 -22.25 -1.17
N ASN A 287 -3.48 -23.00 -0.54
CA ASN A 287 -3.76 -23.84 0.61
C ASN A 287 -4.28 -23.03 1.80
N TYR A 288 -3.71 -21.83 2.03
CA TYR A 288 -4.20 -20.93 3.05
C TYR A 288 -5.66 -20.50 2.79
N ILE A 289 -5.98 -20.03 1.58
CA ILE A 289 -7.34 -19.63 1.22
C ILE A 289 -8.31 -20.80 1.37
N LYS A 290 -7.92 -22.00 0.96
CA LYS A 290 -8.72 -23.23 1.11
C LYS A 290 -8.91 -23.67 2.56
N SER A 291 -8.05 -23.28 3.48
CA SER A 291 -8.15 -23.59 4.92
C SER A 291 -9.11 -22.67 5.67
N LEU A 292 -9.46 -21.52 5.11
CA LEU A 292 -10.39 -20.56 5.71
C LEU A 292 -11.83 -21.09 5.63
N LYS A 293 -12.56 -21.04 6.74
CA LYS A 293 -13.94 -21.55 6.88
C LYS A 293 -14.98 -20.48 6.60
#